data_350a6a0ef439f02ac4831874d15dbfec
#
_entry.id   350a6a0ef439f02ac4831874d15dbfec
#
_cell.length_a   1.000
_cell.length_b   1.000
_cell.length_c   1.000
_cell.angle_alpha   90.00
_cell.angle_beta   90.00
_cell.angle_gamma   90.00
#
_symmetry.space_group_name_H-M   'P 1'
#
loop_
_entity.id
_entity.type
_entity.pdbx_description
1 polymer ?
#
loop_
_entity_poly.entity_id
_entity_poly.type
_entity_poly.pdbx_seq_one_letter_code
_entity_poly.pdbx_strand_id
1 'polypeptide(L)'
;KIKGENVLGYIEGTDLKDELIIITAHYDHLGKHDSLIFNGADDDGSGTVAAMEIAEAFMIAKKEGRGPRRSVLVMAVSGEEKGLLGSKYYTNHPIYPLKNTIVNLNIDMIGRIGDFKDNPNYIYLIGADRLSQELHDVSERVNKEHIGLELDYTFNKEDDPNRYYYRSDHYNFAKN
;
A
#
# COMPACT_ATOMS: atom_id res chain seq x y z
N LYS A 1 -10.26 -11.10 -23.77
CA LYS A 1 -9.04 -11.05 -22.96
C LYS A 1 -8.77 -9.59 -22.65
N ILE A 2 -8.90 -9.20 -21.38
CA ILE A 2 -8.58 -7.84 -20.93
C ILE A 2 -7.08 -7.83 -20.61
N LYS A 3 -6.38 -6.80 -21.05
CA LYS A 3 -4.97 -6.57 -20.73
C LYS A 3 -4.91 -5.46 -19.68
N GLY A 4 -4.31 -5.74 -18.53
CA GLY A 4 -4.00 -4.77 -17.48
C GLY A 4 -2.52 -4.46 -17.46
N GLU A 5 -2.14 -3.34 -16.89
CA GLU A 5 -0.75 -2.89 -16.72
C GLU A 5 -0.57 -2.37 -15.30
N ASN A 6 0.56 -2.67 -14.66
CA ASN A 6 0.97 -1.99 -13.44
C ASN A 6 1.81 -0.76 -13.83
N VAL A 7 1.63 0.33 -13.13
CA VAL A 7 2.42 1.57 -13.32
C VAL A 7 3.42 1.68 -12.19
N LEU A 8 4.70 1.82 -12.52
CA LEU A 8 5.79 1.83 -11.56
C LEU A 8 6.56 3.14 -11.61
N GLY A 9 6.72 3.77 -10.44
CA GLY A 9 7.58 4.93 -10.23
C GLY A 9 8.75 4.55 -9.32
N TYR A 10 9.99 4.64 -9.82
CA TYR A 10 11.18 4.28 -9.05
C TYR A 10 11.96 5.52 -8.60
N ILE A 11 12.28 5.58 -7.33
CA ILE A 11 13.08 6.63 -6.71
C ILE A 11 14.33 5.97 -6.11
N GLU A 12 15.46 6.17 -6.76
CA GLU A 12 16.72 5.61 -6.28
C GLU A 12 17.13 6.22 -4.94
N GLY A 13 17.47 5.36 -4.00
CA GLY A 13 18.01 5.73 -2.69
C GLY A 13 19.45 6.21 -2.74
N THR A 14 20.03 6.48 -1.57
CA THR A 14 21.43 6.93 -1.44
C THR A 14 22.36 5.78 -1.06
N ASP A 15 22.66 5.60 0.22
CA ASP A 15 23.64 4.64 0.73
C ASP A 15 23.11 3.21 0.88
N LEU A 16 21.79 3.03 0.96
CA LEU A 16 21.11 1.74 1.02
C LEU A 16 20.26 1.47 -0.23
N LYS A 17 20.68 1.97 -1.38
CA LYS A 17 19.92 1.96 -2.63
C LYS A 17 19.54 0.58 -3.15
N ASP A 18 20.25 -0.46 -2.72
CA ASP A 18 19.96 -1.85 -3.11
C ASP A 18 18.83 -2.47 -2.26
N GLU A 19 18.42 -1.82 -1.19
CA GLU A 19 17.25 -2.18 -0.38
C GLU A 19 16.02 -1.41 -0.87
N LEU A 20 14.89 -2.11 -1.02
CA LEU A 20 13.69 -1.56 -1.65
C LEU A 20 12.51 -1.50 -0.68
N ILE A 21 11.89 -0.33 -0.59
CA ILE A 21 10.58 -0.14 0.01
C ILE A 21 9.57 -0.06 -1.12
N ILE A 22 8.52 -0.86 -1.07
CA ILE A 22 7.45 -0.84 -2.08
C ILE A 22 6.19 -0.24 -1.47
N ILE A 23 5.61 0.75 -2.13
CA ILE A 23 4.32 1.35 -1.79
C ILE A 23 3.33 0.95 -2.88
N THR A 24 2.23 0.32 -2.50
CA THR A 24 1.21 -0.14 -3.44
C THR A 24 -0.16 0.46 -3.16
N ALA A 25 -0.91 0.69 -4.21
CA ALA A 25 -2.34 0.97 -4.21
C ALA A 25 -2.92 0.45 -5.53
N HIS A 26 -4.19 0.04 -5.57
CA HIS A 26 -4.76 -0.39 -6.83
C HIS A 26 -5.55 0.73 -7.51
N TYR A 27 -5.52 0.78 -8.84
CA TYR A 27 -6.19 1.83 -9.61
C TYR A 27 -7.39 1.35 -10.42
N ASP A 28 -7.66 0.05 -10.39
CA ASP A 28 -8.89 -0.52 -10.94
C ASP A 28 -10.02 -0.52 -9.91
N HIS A 29 -11.25 -0.56 -10.40
CA HIS A 29 -12.44 -0.78 -9.59
C HIS A 29 -13.46 -1.58 -10.39
N LEU A 30 -14.63 -1.87 -9.81
CA LEU A 30 -15.67 -2.71 -10.41
C LEU A 30 -16.23 -2.14 -11.71
N GLY A 31 -16.21 -0.81 -11.87
CA GLY A 31 -16.64 -0.13 -13.08
C GLY A 31 -18.16 -0.12 -13.26
N LYS A 32 -18.66 -0.63 -14.38
CA LYS A 32 -20.10 -0.64 -14.67
C LYS A 32 -20.62 -2.06 -14.76
N HIS A 33 -21.70 -2.31 -14.04
CA HIS A 33 -22.48 -3.54 -14.14
C HIS A 33 -23.97 -3.18 -14.39
N ASP A 34 -24.46 -3.46 -15.56
CA ASP A 34 -25.79 -3.04 -16.06
C ASP A 34 -26.01 -1.52 -15.96
N SER A 35 -26.96 -1.08 -15.12
CA SER A 35 -27.23 0.33 -14.85
C SER A 35 -26.45 0.90 -13.66
N LEU A 36 -25.76 0.06 -12.89
CA LEU A 36 -24.99 0.46 -11.72
C LEU A 36 -23.58 0.88 -12.13
N ILE A 37 -23.14 2.02 -11.61
CA ILE A 37 -21.81 2.55 -11.80
C ILE A 37 -21.10 2.56 -10.45
N PHE A 38 -19.95 1.90 -10.39
CA PHE A 38 -19.06 1.84 -9.24
C PHE A 38 -17.87 2.76 -9.53
N ASN A 39 -17.83 3.91 -8.87
CA ASN A 39 -16.91 5.00 -9.23
C ASN A 39 -15.48 4.80 -8.71
N GLY A 40 -15.29 4.02 -7.63
CA GLY A 40 -13.95 3.73 -7.10
C GLY A 40 -13.23 4.92 -6.46
N ALA A 41 -13.95 5.93 -5.94
CA ALA A 41 -13.30 7.11 -5.39
C ALA A 41 -12.51 6.83 -4.10
N ASP A 42 -13.04 5.92 -3.26
CA ASP A 42 -12.39 5.47 -2.04
C ASP A 42 -11.67 4.14 -2.26
N ASP A 43 -12.31 3.19 -2.90
CA ASP A 43 -11.81 1.87 -3.29
C ASP A 43 -11.41 1.85 -4.79
N ASP A 44 -10.14 2.08 -5.20
CA ASP A 44 -9.06 2.56 -4.34
C ASP A 44 -8.43 3.84 -4.94
N GLY A 45 -9.30 4.76 -5.40
CA GLY A 45 -8.86 6.09 -5.86
C GLY A 45 -8.13 6.85 -4.77
N SER A 46 -8.56 6.69 -3.49
CA SER A 46 -7.94 7.35 -2.35
C SER A 46 -6.51 6.86 -2.11
N GLY A 47 -6.26 5.56 -2.13
CA GLY A 47 -4.92 4.99 -1.99
C GLY A 47 -4.03 5.29 -3.17
N THR A 48 -4.56 5.20 -4.41
CA THR A 48 -3.80 5.54 -5.61
C THR A 48 -3.30 6.98 -5.58
N VAL A 49 -4.17 7.95 -5.25
CA VAL A 49 -3.76 9.37 -5.14
C VAL A 49 -2.76 9.57 -4.01
N ALA A 50 -2.96 8.94 -2.85
CA ALA A 50 -2.01 9.02 -1.75
C ALA A 50 -0.63 8.47 -2.14
N ALA A 51 -0.57 7.36 -2.86
CA ALA A 51 0.70 6.82 -3.36
C ALA A 51 1.41 7.78 -4.33
N MET A 52 0.66 8.50 -5.17
CA MET A 52 1.21 9.53 -6.06
C MET A 52 1.77 10.74 -5.28
N GLU A 53 1.04 11.25 -4.28
CA GLU A 53 1.48 12.34 -3.41
C GLU A 53 2.75 11.95 -2.62
N ILE A 54 2.82 10.72 -2.13
CA ILE A 54 4.01 10.20 -1.45
C ILE A 54 5.21 10.16 -2.43
N ALA A 55 4.99 9.71 -3.68
CA ALA A 55 6.03 9.71 -4.70
C ALA A 55 6.56 11.12 -4.99
N GLU A 56 5.66 12.09 -5.11
CA GLU A 56 6.03 13.50 -5.32
C GLU A 56 6.85 14.03 -4.13
N ALA A 57 6.39 13.77 -2.89
CA ALA A 57 7.10 14.19 -1.69
C ALA A 57 8.54 13.63 -1.64
N PHE A 58 8.74 12.35 -1.95
CA PHE A 58 10.08 11.74 -2.05
C PHE A 58 10.92 12.37 -3.15
N MET A 59 10.34 12.68 -4.30
CA MET A 59 11.06 13.32 -5.41
C MET A 59 11.47 14.75 -5.07
N ILE A 60 10.63 15.51 -4.38
CA ILE A 60 10.97 16.86 -3.88
C ILE A 60 12.11 16.76 -2.87
N ALA A 61 11.99 15.90 -1.87
CA ALA A 61 13.03 15.69 -0.87
C ALA A 61 14.37 15.29 -1.51
N LYS A 62 14.34 14.42 -2.52
CA LYS A 62 15.54 14.00 -3.25
C LYS A 62 16.18 15.19 -4.02
N LYS A 63 15.39 16.04 -4.69
CA LYS A 63 15.89 17.25 -5.37
C LYS A 63 16.55 18.24 -4.40
N GLU A 64 16.10 18.26 -3.16
CA GLU A 64 16.65 19.11 -2.09
C GLU A 64 17.84 18.45 -1.35
N GLY A 65 18.33 17.31 -1.82
CA GLY A 65 19.45 16.59 -1.18
C GLY A 65 19.08 15.83 0.10
N ARG A 66 17.78 15.66 0.37
CA ARG A 66 17.22 14.96 1.54
C ARG A 66 16.47 13.68 1.13
N GLY A 67 16.91 13.05 0.04
CA GLY A 67 16.30 11.84 -0.49
C GLY A 67 16.39 10.64 0.46
N PRO A 68 15.61 9.58 0.20
CA PRO A 68 15.60 8.40 1.06
C PRO A 68 16.94 7.64 0.99
N ARG A 69 17.31 6.97 2.06
CA ARG A 69 18.47 6.09 2.07
C ARG A 69 18.24 4.83 1.23
N ARG A 70 17.06 4.20 1.39
CA ARG A 70 16.60 3.05 0.60
C ARG A 70 15.90 3.52 -0.67
N SER A 71 15.94 2.71 -1.70
CA SER A 71 15.13 2.97 -2.88
C SER A 71 13.65 2.78 -2.58
N VAL A 72 12.80 3.58 -3.22
CA VAL A 72 11.35 3.51 -3.09
C VAL A 72 10.74 3.19 -4.45
N LEU A 73 9.90 2.17 -4.50
CA LEU A 73 9.10 1.81 -5.66
C LEU A 73 7.63 2.08 -5.33
N VAL A 74 7.05 3.09 -5.97
CA VAL A 74 5.61 3.34 -5.90
C VAL A 74 4.95 2.61 -7.06
N MET A 75 3.95 1.79 -6.78
CA MET A 75 3.34 0.94 -7.77
C MET A 75 1.81 1.03 -7.69
N ALA A 76 1.20 1.61 -8.74
CA ALA A 76 -0.22 1.49 -8.96
C ALA A 76 -0.49 0.16 -9.68
N VAL A 77 -1.20 -0.74 -9.00
CA VAL A 77 -1.46 -2.09 -9.50
C VAL A 77 -2.85 -2.20 -10.12
N SER A 78 -3.02 -3.15 -11.04
CA SER A 78 -4.27 -3.39 -11.75
C SER A 78 -4.82 -4.77 -11.47
N GLY A 79 -6.15 -4.90 -11.48
CA GLY A 79 -6.83 -6.18 -11.33
C GLY A 79 -6.85 -6.71 -9.90
N GLU A 80 -6.82 -5.82 -8.92
CA GLU A 80 -7.04 -6.13 -7.52
C GLU A 80 -8.41 -6.79 -7.35
N GLU A 81 -9.45 -6.15 -7.85
CA GLU A 81 -10.88 -6.56 -7.84
C GLU A 81 -11.15 -7.90 -8.56
N LYS A 82 -10.19 -8.39 -9.29
CA LYS A 82 -10.23 -9.68 -10.01
C LYS A 82 -9.34 -10.75 -9.39
N GLY A 83 -8.91 -10.53 -8.15
CA GLY A 83 -8.11 -11.47 -7.37
C GLY A 83 -6.62 -11.12 -7.32
N LEU A 84 -6.30 -9.86 -7.05
CA LEU A 84 -4.95 -9.35 -6.80
C LEU A 84 -3.98 -9.62 -7.97
N LEU A 85 -4.46 -9.46 -9.22
CA LEU A 85 -3.74 -9.94 -10.40
C LEU A 85 -2.44 -9.16 -10.64
N GLY A 86 -2.46 -7.83 -10.43
CA GLY A 86 -1.31 -6.98 -10.67
C GLY A 86 -0.16 -7.24 -9.71
N SER A 87 -0.43 -7.27 -8.43
CA SER A 87 0.58 -7.60 -7.41
C SER A 87 1.07 -9.05 -7.54
N LYS A 88 0.17 -9.99 -7.85
CA LYS A 88 0.53 -11.37 -8.14
C LYS A 88 1.45 -11.48 -9.36
N TYR A 89 1.19 -10.72 -10.41
CA TYR A 89 2.06 -10.70 -11.58
C TYR A 89 3.44 -10.16 -11.23
N TYR A 90 3.50 -9.03 -10.50
CA TYR A 90 4.76 -8.44 -10.09
C TYR A 90 5.58 -9.39 -9.21
N THR A 91 4.99 -10.02 -8.19
CA THR A 91 5.71 -10.91 -7.30
C THR A 91 6.23 -12.19 -7.98
N ASN A 92 5.56 -12.63 -9.06
CA ASN A 92 6.04 -13.75 -9.88
C ASN A 92 7.06 -13.34 -10.97
N HIS A 93 7.07 -12.06 -11.37
CA HIS A 93 7.94 -11.51 -12.41
C HIS A 93 8.52 -10.15 -11.95
N PRO A 94 9.24 -10.11 -10.83
CA PRO A 94 9.67 -8.85 -10.24
C PRO A 94 10.76 -8.19 -11.09
N ILE A 95 10.62 -6.86 -11.31
CA ILE A 95 11.65 -6.05 -11.98
C ILE A 95 12.86 -5.88 -11.06
N TYR A 96 12.61 -5.74 -9.76
CA TYR A 96 13.63 -5.72 -8.71
C TYR A 96 13.51 -6.99 -7.87
N PRO A 97 14.61 -7.70 -7.56
CA PRO A 97 14.56 -8.96 -6.84
C PRO A 97 13.81 -8.84 -5.50
N LEU A 98 12.83 -9.71 -5.25
CA LEU A 98 12.02 -9.67 -4.01
C LEU A 98 12.88 -9.77 -2.75
N LYS A 99 14.00 -10.49 -2.79
CA LYS A 99 14.95 -10.58 -1.66
C LYS A 99 15.53 -9.24 -1.22
N ASN A 100 15.45 -8.22 -2.08
CA ASN A 100 15.90 -6.87 -1.78
C ASN A 100 14.74 -5.99 -1.26
N THR A 101 13.52 -6.49 -1.30
CA THR A 101 12.32 -5.79 -0.79
C THR A 101 12.26 -5.96 0.73
N ILE A 102 12.44 -4.86 1.44
CA ILE A 102 12.43 -4.83 2.90
C ILE A 102 11.00 -4.84 3.43
N VAL A 103 10.10 -4.12 2.74
CA VAL A 103 8.70 -3.98 3.14
C VAL A 103 7.83 -3.64 1.95
N ASN A 104 6.59 -4.09 1.98
CA ASN A 104 5.49 -3.54 1.18
C ASN A 104 4.53 -2.79 2.11
N LEU A 105 4.27 -1.54 1.79
CA LEU A 105 3.27 -0.68 2.43
C LEU A 105 2.11 -0.51 1.45
N ASN A 106 1.01 -1.17 1.72
CA ASN A 106 -0.19 -1.11 0.88
C ASN A 106 -1.18 -0.11 1.43
N ILE A 107 -1.75 0.70 0.55
CA ILE A 107 -2.76 1.70 0.89
C ILE A 107 -4.04 1.30 0.16
N ASP A 108 -5.13 1.18 0.92
CA ASP A 108 -6.40 0.73 0.37
C ASP A 108 -7.54 1.31 1.22
N MET A 109 -8.43 2.09 0.58
CA MET A 109 -9.62 2.70 1.18
C MET A 109 -9.33 3.63 2.37
N ILE A 110 -8.54 4.68 2.17
CA ILE A 110 -8.22 5.67 3.21
C ILE A 110 -9.03 6.97 3.10
N GLY A 111 -9.93 7.09 2.15
CA GLY A 111 -10.65 8.34 1.84
C GLY A 111 -11.99 8.51 2.56
N ARG A 112 -12.42 7.56 3.40
CA ARG A 112 -13.72 7.58 4.06
C ARG A 112 -13.63 7.17 5.52
N ILE A 113 -14.49 7.80 6.34
CA ILE A 113 -14.69 7.36 7.73
C ILE A 113 -15.55 6.09 7.70
N GLY A 114 -15.12 5.06 8.42
CA GLY A 114 -15.88 3.80 8.56
C GLY A 114 -17.17 3.99 9.36
N ASP A 115 -18.18 3.18 9.07
CA ASP A 115 -19.53 3.31 9.64
C ASP A 115 -19.58 3.23 11.18
N PHE A 116 -18.53 2.72 11.82
CA PHE A 116 -18.42 2.56 13.28
C PHE A 116 -17.50 3.57 13.95
N LYS A 117 -17.09 4.63 13.23
CA LYS A 117 -16.17 5.65 13.72
C LYS A 117 -16.81 7.02 13.70
N ASP A 118 -16.70 7.74 14.82
CA ASP A 118 -17.14 9.11 14.95
C ASP A 118 -16.02 10.13 14.69
N ASN A 119 -14.76 9.67 14.72
CA ASN A 119 -13.58 10.50 14.57
C ASN A 119 -12.80 10.12 13.30
N PRO A 120 -12.46 11.06 12.40
CA PRO A 120 -11.69 10.76 11.19
C PRO A 120 -10.19 10.55 11.42
N ASN A 121 -9.68 10.83 12.64
CA ASN A 121 -8.25 10.77 12.94
C ASN A 121 -7.78 9.36 13.31
N TYR A 122 -7.99 8.39 12.43
CA TYR A 122 -7.54 7.01 12.62
C TYR A 122 -7.14 6.38 11.29
N ILE A 123 -6.42 5.27 11.37
CA ILE A 123 -6.22 4.32 10.28
C ILE A 123 -6.34 2.89 10.81
N TYR A 124 -6.83 1.97 9.99
CA TYR A 124 -6.68 0.55 10.25
C TYR A 124 -5.28 0.10 9.86
N LEU A 125 -4.55 -0.47 10.80
CA LEU A 125 -3.22 -1.04 10.53
C LEU A 125 -3.32 -2.57 10.56
N ILE A 126 -3.08 -3.20 9.40
CA ILE A 126 -3.32 -4.63 9.21
C ILE A 126 -2.03 -5.30 8.74
N GLY A 127 -1.56 -6.28 9.49
CA GLY A 127 -0.47 -7.16 9.11
C GLY A 127 0.94 -6.67 9.43
N ALA A 128 1.12 -5.51 10.06
CA ALA A 128 2.45 -4.98 10.37
C ALA A 128 3.26 -5.91 11.29
N ASP A 129 2.60 -6.56 12.26
CA ASP A 129 3.21 -7.46 13.25
C ASP A 129 3.30 -8.93 12.79
N ARG A 130 2.63 -9.30 11.70
CA ARG A 130 2.54 -10.70 11.27
C ARG A 130 3.85 -11.29 10.77
N LEU A 131 4.69 -10.48 10.15
CA LEU A 131 5.99 -10.90 9.61
C LEU A 131 7.15 -10.24 10.33
N SER A 132 6.94 -9.08 10.93
CA SER A 132 8.01 -8.29 11.54
C SER A 132 7.50 -7.46 12.71
N GLN A 133 7.91 -7.82 13.93
CA GLN A 133 7.66 -6.98 15.10
C GLN A 133 8.34 -5.62 14.97
N GLU A 134 9.52 -5.54 14.33
CA GLU A 134 10.22 -4.29 14.08
C GLU A 134 9.39 -3.33 13.22
N LEU A 135 8.71 -3.82 12.18
CA LEU A 135 7.82 -2.99 11.35
C LEU A 135 6.66 -2.42 12.19
N HIS A 136 6.07 -3.24 13.03
CA HIS A 136 5.02 -2.78 13.94
C HIS A 136 5.54 -1.68 14.88
N ASP A 137 6.66 -1.90 15.55
CA ASP A 137 7.26 -0.96 16.51
C ASP A 137 7.64 0.37 15.82
N VAL A 138 8.16 0.30 14.58
CA VAL A 138 8.47 1.49 13.76
C VAL A 138 7.20 2.25 13.42
N SER A 139 6.13 1.56 13.04
CA SER A 139 4.84 2.18 12.69
C SER A 139 4.24 2.92 13.88
N GLU A 140 4.22 2.30 15.05
CA GLU A 140 3.77 2.91 16.32
C GLU A 140 4.61 4.14 16.68
N ARG A 141 5.93 4.01 16.65
CA ARG A 141 6.85 5.08 17.02
C ARG A 141 6.72 6.28 16.07
N VAL A 142 6.74 6.06 14.77
CA VAL A 142 6.66 7.12 13.76
C VAL A 142 5.31 7.83 13.84
N ASN A 143 4.21 7.08 14.00
CA ASN A 143 2.90 7.66 14.19
C ASN A 143 2.85 8.54 15.43
N LYS A 144 3.35 8.05 16.57
CA LYS A 144 3.37 8.80 17.84
C LYS A 144 4.22 10.06 17.76
N GLU A 145 5.38 10.00 17.09
CA GLU A 145 6.33 11.12 17.04
C GLU A 145 5.94 12.20 16.01
N HIS A 146 5.22 11.85 14.95
CA HIS A 146 5.07 12.74 13.80
C HIS A 146 3.62 12.99 13.37
N ILE A 147 2.70 12.04 13.59
CA ILE A 147 1.34 12.09 13.00
C ILE A 147 0.27 12.16 14.09
N GLY A 148 0.25 11.20 15.02
CA GLY A 148 -0.69 11.15 16.14
C GLY A 148 -2.08 10.63 15.78
N LEU A 149 -2.23 9.81 14.75
CA LEU A 149 -3.48 9.11 14.44
C LEU A 149 -3.74 7.99 15.44
N GLU A 150 -4.99 7.62 15.65
CA GLU A 150 -5.36 6.37 16.27
C GLU A 150 -5.01 5.22 15.32
N LEU A 151 -4.13 4.31 15.75
CA LEU A 151 -3.86 3.07 15.01
C LEU A 151 -4.87 2.02 15.47
N ASP A 152 -5.81 1.66 14.61
CA ASP A 152 -6.86 0.71 14.90
C ASP A 152 -6.49 -0.68 14.37
N TYR A 153 -6.39 -1.65 15.28
CA TYR A 153 -6.03 -3.04 15.00
C TYR A 153 -7.24 -4.00 14.95
N THR A 154 -8.46 -3.46 14.86
CA THR A 154 -9.70 -4.27 14.86
C THR A 154 -9.64 -5.40 13.85
N PHE A 155 -9.12 -5.12 12.64
CA PHE A 155 -9.03 -6.07 11.54
C PHE A 155 -7.68 -6.80 11.42
N ASN A 156 -6.78 -6.59 12.39
CA ASN A 156 -5.48 -7.27 12.40
C ASN A 156 -5.49 -8.65 13.04
N LYS A 157 -6.59 -9.05 13.67
CA LYS A 157 -6.71 -10.34 14.35
C LYS A 157 -6.60 -11.50 13.37
N GLU A 158 -6.01 -12.62 13.81
CA GLU A 158 -5.91 -13.83 12.98
C GLU A 158 -7.26 -14.42 12.60
N ASP A 159 -8.25 -14.29 13.51
CA ASP A 159 -9.61 -14.77 13.36
C ASP A 159 -10.57 -13.69 12.80
N ASP A 160 -10.06 -12.62 12.20
CA ASP A 160 -10.89 -11.61 11.57
C ASP A 160 -11.86 -12.25 10.57
N PRO A 161 -13.20 -12.16 10.82
CA PRO A 161 -14.20 -12.77 9.95
C PRO A 161 -14.20 -12.19 8.54
N ASN A 162 -13.73 -10.96 8.37
CA ASN A 162 -13.62 -10.29 7.07
C ASN A 162 -12.38 -10.74 6.30
N ARG A 163 -11.38 -11.28 7.00
CA ARG A 163 -10.12 -11.75 6.43
C ARG A 163 -9.38 -10.67 5.62
N TYR A 164 -9.41 -9.41 6.05
CA TYR A 164 -8.82 -8.29 5.30
C TYR A 164 -7.33 -8.45 5.04
N TYR A 165 -6.57 -9.10 5.93
CA TYR A 165 -5.15 -9.40 5.69
C TYR A 165 -4.90 -10.16 4.36
N TYR A 166 -5.87 -10.92 3.87
CA TYR A 166 -5.74 -11.75 2.66
C TYR A 166 -6.37 -11.13 1.42
N ARG A 167 -6.95 -9.92 1.53
CA ARG A 167 -7.85 -9.38 0.53
C ARG A 167 -7.33 -8.16 -0.20
N SER A 168 -6.09 -7.72 0.07
CA SER A 168 -5.46 -6.64 -0.69
C SER A 168 -4.05 -7.00 -1.13
N ASP A 169 -3.43 -6.16 -1.93
CA ASP A 169 -2.23 -6.44 -2.72
C ASP A 169 -0.98 -6.79 -1.89
N HIS A 170 -0.90 -6.31 -0.64
CA HIS A 170 0.20 -6.68 0.28
C HIS A 170 0.33 -8.19 0.48
N TYR A 171 -0.78 -8.92 0.39
CA TYR A 171 -0.76 -10.37 0.63
C TYR A 171 0.11 -11.13 -0.38
N ASN A 172 0.17 -10.65 -1.62
CA ASN A 172 1.05 -11.27 -2.62
C ASN A 172 2.54 -11.09 -2.30
N PHE A 173 2.91 -10.02 -1.61
CA PHE A 173 4.27 -9.84 -1.08
C PHE A 173 4.50 -10.67 0.17
N ALA A 174 3.55 -10.65 1.10
CA ALA A 174 3.67 -11.31 2.39
C ALA A 174 3.84 -12.84 2.30
N LYS A 175 3.32 -13.47 1.25
CA LYS A 175 3.40 -14.93 1.06
C LYS A 175 4.61 -15.42 0.25
N ASN A 176 5.42 -14.52 -0.34
CA ASN A 176 6.60 -14.79 -1.16
C ASN A 176 7.89 -14.29 -0.51
#